data_6d2b0f1b5f8556038b9eeb11dce399f1
#
_entry.id   6d2b0f1b5f8556038b9eeb11dce399f1
#
_cell.length_a   1.000
_cell.length_b   1.000
_cell.length_c   1.000
_cell.angle_alpha   90.00
_cell.angle_beta   90.00
_cell.angle_gamma   90.00
#
_symmetry.space_group_name_H-M   'P 1'
#
loop_
_entity.id
_entity.type
_entity.pdbx_description
1 polymer ?
#
loop_
_entity_poly.entity_id
_entity_poly.type
_entity_poly.pdbx_seq_one_letter_code
_entity_poly.pdbx_strand_id
1 'polypeptide(L)'
;VEAAKLVDRTVQYDPAEAIDLVKKTAVAKFDETIEIHVRLGVDSRHADQQVRGAVVLPNGTGKNVRVLVFCKGDNVAAAQAAGADYVGAEEYAEKIQKENWFDFDVIIATPDMMGVIGRLGKILGPKGLMPNPKAGTVTTDVARAVNDAKAGKIEYRLDKTNIIHCPIGKASFGQEKLLENFNALLDAIIKAKPAALKGQYIKSVAVASTMGPGVRINPNKVGTVSAQ
;
A
#
# COMPACT_ATOMS: atom_id res chain seq x y z
N VAL A 1 2.16 6.38 27.13
CA VAL A 1 3.40 6.53 27.95
C VAL A 1 4.02 5.17 28.29
N GLU A 2 3.23 4.14 28.65
CA GLU A 2 3.76 2.82 29.03
C GLU A 2 4.33 2.05 27.83
N ALA A 3 3.63 2.00 26.71
CA ALA A 3 4.10 1.36 25.48
C ALA A 3 5.45 1.93 25.00
N ALA A 4 5.70 3.22 25.18
CA ALA A 4 6.96 3.84 24.79
C ALA A 4 8.15 3.41 25.66
N LYS A 5 7.91 2.90 26.88
CA LYS A 5 8.98 2.39 27.77
C LYS A 5 9.50 1.02 27.32
N LEU A 6 8.70 0.30 26.52
CA LEU A 6 9.08 -1.03 26.00
C LEU A 6 10.04 -0.92 24.80
N VAL A 7 10.16 0.27 24.20
CA VAL A 7 10.95 0.48 22.99
C VAL A 7 12.17 1.31 23.30
N ASP A 8 13.36 0.74 23.16
CA ASP A 8 14.61 1.51 23.19
C ASP A 8 14.84 2.15 21.82
N ARG A 9 14.81 3.49 21.78
CA ARG A 9 14.97 4.27 20.54
C ARG A 9 16.39 4.30 20.00
N THR A 10 17.38 3.87 20.79
CA THR A 10 18.79 3.82 20.40
C THR A 10 19.15 2.52 19.69
N VAL A 11 18.35 1.47 19.90
CA VAL A 11 18.56 0.14 19.33
C VAL A 11 17.90 0.02 17.94
N GLN A 12 18.58 -0.70 17.05
CA GLN A 12 18.03 -1.16 15.77
C GLN A 12 17.77 -2.66 15.89
N TYR A 13 16.49 -3.02 15.91
CA TYR A 13 16.03 -4.39 16.11
C TYR A 13 16.09 -5.23 14.84
N ASP A 14 16.09 -6.53 14.99
CA ASP A 14 15.83 -7.46 13.89
C ASP A 14 14.36 -7.38 13.44
N PRO A 15 14.04 -7.65 12.15
CA PRO A 15 12.67 -7.55 11.67
C PRO A 15 11.64 -8.33 12.50
N ALA A 16 11.96 -9.58 12.87
CA ALA A 16 11.08 -10.42 13.67
C ALA A 16 10.86 -9.86 15.07
N GLU A 17 11.93 -9.41 15.74
CA GLU A 17 11.87 -8.80 17.07
C GLU A 17 11.10 -7.48 17.05
N ALA A 18 11.32 -6.66 16.01
CA ALA A 18 10.63 -5.39 15.85
C ALA A 18 9.12 -5.59 15.68
N ILE A 19 8.70 -6.57 14.87
CA ILE A 19 7.29 -6.90 14.67
C ILE A 19 6.65 -7.40 15.98
N ASP A 20 7.31 -8.27 16.73
CA ASP A 20 6.83 -8.73 18.03
C ASP A 20 6.68 -7.57 19.02
N LEU A 21 7.66 -6.67 19.05
CA LEU A 21 7.65 -5.50 19.93
C LEU A 21 6.51 -4.53 19.55
N VAL A 22 6.28 -4.28 18.25
CA VAL A 22 5.17 -3.45 17.78
C VAL A 22 3.81 -4.05 18.16
N LYS A 23 3.64 -5.37 18.09
CA LYS A 23 2.42 -6.03 18.55
C LYS A 23 2.19 -5.85 20.05
N LYS A 24 3.24 -5.94 20.86
CA LYS A 24 3.18 -5.69 22.32
C LYS A 24 2.85 -4.24 22.67
N THR A 25 3.21 -3.30 21.81
CA THR A 25 2.94 -1.88 21.98
C THR A 25 1.61 -1.40 21.38
N ALA A 26 0.89 -2.27 20.68
CA ALA A 26 -0.44 -2.02 20.17
C ALA A 26 -1.49 -2.20 21.29
N VAL A 27 -1.75 -1.12 22.02
CA VAL A 27 -2.58 -1.12 23.25
C VAL A 27 -3.95 -0.49 23.07
N ALA A 28 -4.31 -0.08 21.85
CA ALA A 28 -5.61 0.52 21.58
C ALA A 28 -6.75 -0.49 21.70
N LYS A 29 -7.97 0.02 21.91
CA LYS A 29 -9.19 -0.82 22.05
C LYS A 29 -9.74 -1.32 20.71
N PHE A 30 -9.07 -1.04 19.61
CA PHE A 30 -9.42 -1.50 18.25
C PHE A 30 -8.24 -2.27 17.65
N ASP A 31 -8.50 -3.03 16.61
CA ASP A 31 -7.45 -3.77 15.89
C ASP A 31 -6.59 -2.80 15.07
N GLU A 32 -5.45 -2.42 15.66
CA GLU A 32 -4.52 -1.45 15.09
C GLU A 32 -3.92 -1.96 13.79
N THR A 33 -3.67 -1.05 12.85
CA THR A 33 -2.90 -1.35 11.65
C THR A 33 -1.40 -1.29 11.97
N ILE A 34 -0.65 -2.30 11.54
CA ILE A 34 0.81 -2.28 11.58
C ILE A 34 1.31 -1.71 10.25
N GLU A 35 2.14 -0.67 10.35
CA GLU A 35 2.66 0.08 9.22
C GLU A 35 4.18 0.02 9.19
N ILE A 36 4.72 0.03 7.97
CA ILE A 36 6.16 0.16 7.72
C ILE A 36 6.46 1.55 7.13
N HIS A 37 7.57 2.11 7.56
CA HIS A 37 8.10 3.39 7.09
C HIS A 37 9.53 3.17 6.59
N VAL A 38 9.75 3.31 5.29
CA VAL A 38 11.06 3.07 4.66
C VAL A 38 11.59 4.38 4.09
N ARG A 39 12.65 4.89 4.68
CA ARG A 39 13.36 6.08 4.17
C ARG A 39 14.38 5.66 3.15
N LEU A 40 14.23 6.20 1.94
CA LEU A 40 15.10 5.93 0.82
C LEU A 40 16.16 7.03 0.63
N GLY A 41 17.27 6.68 0.02
CA GLY A 41 18.36 7.60 -0.34
C GLY A 41 18.19 8.27 -1.70
N VAL A 42 16.95 8.39 -2.19
CA VAL A 42 16.59 9.01 -3.47
C VAL A 42 16.25 10.50 -3.29
N ASP A 43 16.20 11.23 -4.39
CA ASP A 43 15.67 12.62 -4.41
C ASP A 43 14.30 12.62 -5.11
N SER A 44 13.24 12.82 -4.35
CA SER A 44 11.85 12.83 -4.83
C SER A 44 11.54 13.99 -5.79
N ARG A 45 12.41 14.99 -5.92
CA ARG A 45 12.26 16.10 -6.85
C ARG A 45 12.57 15.69 -8.30
N HIS A 46 13.36 14.64 -8.48
CA HIS A 46 13.72 14.11 -9.81
C HIS A 46 12.74 13.00 -10.22
N ALA A 47 12.18 13.12 -11.42
CA ALA A 47 11.16 12.18 -11.92
C ALA A 47 11.71 10.77 -12.13
N ASP A 48 12.99 10.63 -12.45
CA ASP A 48 13.72 9.37 -12.64
C ASP A 48 14.06 8.66 -11.31
N GLN A 49 13.98 9.38 -10.18
CA GLN A 49 14.19 8.85 -8.84
C GLN A 49 12.89 8.64 -8.05
N GLN A 50 11.75 8.86 -8.69
CA GLN A 50 10.44 8.59 -8.08
C GLN A 50 10.19 7.09 -7.98
N VAL A 51 10.03 6.59 -6.74
CA VAL A 51 9.70 5.20 -6.45
C VAL A 51 8.19 5.08 -6.21
N ARG A 52 7.53 4.35 -7.11
CA ARG A 52 6.09 4.05 -7.02
C ARG A 52 5.81 2.69 -7.63
N GLY A 53 4.97 1.91 -6.98
CA GLY A 53 4.56 0.61 -7.46
C GLY A 53 3.39 0.04 -6.67
N ALA A 54 3.10 -1.21 -6.92
CA ALA A 54 2.13 -1.98 -6.17
C ALA A 54 2.66 -3.38 -5.90
N VAL A 55 2.22 -3.97 -4.81
CA VAL A 55 2.54 -5.34 -4.43
C VAL A 55 1.29 -5.99 -3.84
N VAL A 56 1.09 -7.26 -4.15
CA VAL A 56 0.07 -8.09 -3.49
C VAL A 56 0.71 -8.72 -2.27
N LEU A 57 0.14 -8.43 -1.09
CA LEU A 57 0.65 -9.01 0.15
C LEU A 57 0.18 -10.47 0.28
N PRO A 58 1.06 -11.42 0.61
CA PRO A 58 0.71 -12.84 0.72
C PRO A 58 -0.45 -13.12 1.67
N ASN A 59 -0.51 -12.39 2.78
CA ASN A 59 -1.53 -12.57 3.81
C ASN A 59 -2.60 -11.44 3.80
N GLY A 60 -2.62 -10.61 2.76
CA GLY A 60 -3.51 -9.45 2.67
C GLY A 60 -3.23 -8.38 3.72
N THR A 61 -4.09 -7.38 3.79
CA THR A 61 -4.00 -6.26 4.75
C THR A 61 -4.92 -6.43 5.97
N GLY A 62 -5.83 -7.42 5.96
CA GLY A 62 -6.88 -7.57 6.98
C GLY A 62 -8.01 -6.55 6.86
N LYS A 63 -8.09 -5.80 5.77
CA LYS A 63 -9.16 -4.87 5.46
C LYS A 63 -10.02 -5.42 4.33
N ASN A 64 -11.35 -5.41 4.51
CA ASN A 64 -12.27 -5.66 3.40
C ASN A 64 -12.26 -4.44 2.48
N VAL A 65 -11.69 -4.60 1.29
CA VAL A 65 -11.56 -3.54 0.30
C VAL A 65 -12.80 -3.53 -0.58
N ARG A 66 -13.49 -2.38 -0.65
CA ARG A 66 -14.61 -2.15 -1.57
C ARG A 66 -14.07 -1.61 -2.88
N VAL A 67 -14.34 -2.31 -3.96
CA VAL A 67 -13.78 -2.02 -5.29
C VAL A 67 -14.85 -1.45 -6.19
N LEU A 68 -14.59 -0.24 -6.71
CA LEU A 68 -15.36 0.38 -7.78
C LEU A 68 -14.64 0.19 -9.12
N VAL A 69 -15.35 -0.34 -10.12
CA VAL A 69 -14.79 -0.59 -11.43
C VAL A 69 -15.48 0.29 -12.48
N PHE A 70 -14.66 1.07 -13.18
CA PHE A 70 -15.10 1.84 -14.36
C PHE A 70 -14.79 1.06 -15.64
N CYS A 71 -15.81 0.47 -16.24
CA CYS A 71 -15.69 -0.27 -17.50
C CYS A 71 -16.98 -0.23 -18.31
N LYS A 72 -16.89 -0.64 -19.59
CA LYS A 72 -18.01 -0.76 -20.53
C LYS A 72 -18.00 -2.14 -21.18
N GLY A 73 -19.14 -2.53 -21.75
CA GLY A 73 -19.28 -3.77 -22.52
C GLY A 73 -19.04 -5.05 -21.71
N ASP A 74 -18.33 -5.99 -22.29
CA ASP A 74 -18.09 -7.33 -21.73
C ASP A 74 -17.31 -7.30 -20.40
N ASN A 75 -16.53 -6.25 -20.16
CA ASN A 75 -15.78 -6.06 -18.93
C ASN A 75 -16.68 -5.88 -17.71
N VAL A 76 -17.94 -5.46 -17.89
CA VAL A 76 -18.91 -5.33 -16.78
C VAL A 76 -19.21 -6.70 -16.17
N ALA A 77 -19.51 -7.69 -17.01
CA ALA A 77 -19.79 -9.05 -16.56
C ALA A 77 -18.55 -9.68 -15.89
N ALA A 78 -17.35 -9.46 -16.46
CA ALA A 78 -16.09 -9.94 -15.90
C ALA A 78 -15.79 -9.31 -14.53
N ALA A 79 -16.01 -8.01 -14.35
CA ALA A 79 -15.84 -7.32 -13.09
C ALA A 79 -16.80 -7.82 -12.00
N GLN A 80 -18.07 -8.02 -12.35
CA GLN A 80 -19.08 -8.57 -11.44
C GLN A 80 -18.76 -10.00 -11.02
N ALA A 81 -18.37 -10.85 -11.98
CA ALA A 81 -17.96 -12.23 -11.71
C ALA A 81 -16.72 -12.31 -10.78
N ALA A 82 -15.77 -11.36 -10.91
CA ALA A 82 -14.61 -11.25 -10.03
C ALA A 82 -14.96 -10.70 -8.63
N GLY A 83 -16.21 -10.29 -8.40
CA GLY A 83 -16.68 -9.83 -7.10
C GLY A 83 -16.44 -8.34 -6.82
N ALA A 84 -16.40 -7.47 -7.84
CA ALA A 84 -16.40 -6.03 -7.65
C ALA A 84 -17.67 -5.58 -6.93
N ASP A 85 -17.56 -4.63 -6.00
CA ASP A 85 -18.69 -4.15 -5.21
C ASP A 85 -19.57 -3.19 -6.00
N TYR A 86 -18.93 -2.40 -6.87
CA TYR A 86 -19.60 -1.45 -7.76
C TYR A 86 -18.98 -1.53 -9.15
N VAL A 87 -19.82 -1.65 -10.17
CA VAL A 87 -19.40 -1.71 -11.57
C VAL A 87 -20.27 -0.80 -12.40
N GLY A 88 -19.66 0.10 -13.17
CA GLY A 88 -20.40 1.01 -14.03
C GLY A 88 -19.51 1.96 -14.80
N ALA A 89 -20.12 2.99 -15.37
CA ALA A 89 -19.46 3.95 -16.25
C ALA A 89 -19.68 5.40 -15.76
N GLU A 90 -20.37 6.20 -16.55
CA GLU A 90 -20.54 7.64 -16.31
C GLU A 90 -21.44 7.93 -15.11
N GLU A 91 -22.37 7.04 -14.77
CA GLU A 91 -23.30 7.17 -13.64
C GLU A 91 -22.57 7.28 -12.29
N TYR A 92 -21.51 6.51 -12.07
CA TYR A 92 -20.70 6.62 -10.85
C TYR A 92 -19.83 7.86 -10.87
N ALA A 93 -19.37 8.32 -12.03
CA ALA A 93 -18.63 9.56 -12.12
C ALA A 93 -19.50 10.76 -11.72
N GLU A 94 -20.77 10.79 -12.17
CA GLU A 94 -21.73 11.81 -11.75
C GLU A 94 -22.06 11.72 -10.26
N LYS A 95 -22.23 10.53 -9.72
CA LYS A 95 -22.51 10.30 -8.32
C LYS A 95 -21.39 10.81 -7.43
N ILE A 96 -20.13 10.54 -7.79
CA ILE A 96 -18.96 11.06 -7.09
C ILE A 96 -18.93 12.60 -7.13
N GLN A 97 -19.24 13.19 -8.30
CA GLN A 97 -19.16 14.64 -8.49
C GLN A 97 -20.29 15.39 -7.81
N LYS A 98 -21.55 14.88 -7.90
CA LYS A 98 -22.74 15.58 -7.42
C LYS A 98 -23.03 15.29 -5.95
N GLU A 99 -22.84 14.04 -5.51
CA GLU A 99 -23.23 13.56 -4.19
C GLU A 99 -22.06 13.41 -3.22
N ASN A 100 -20.81 13.65 -3.66
CA ASN A 100 -19.59 13.37 -2.89
C ASN A 100 -19.58 11.93 -2.34
N TRP A 101 -20.02 10.96 -3.17
CA TRP A 101 -20.09 9.57 -2.78
C TRP A 101 -18.72 8.88 -2.88
N PHE A 102 -18.24 8.31 -1.77
CA PHE A 102 -16.92 7.64 -1.66
C PHE A 102 -17.02 6.32 -0.89
N ASP A 103 -18.06 5.55 -1.15
CA ASP A 103 -18.31 4.28 -0.46
C ASP A 103 -17.46 3.12 -1.01
N PHE A 104 -16.26 3.44 -1.46
CA PHE A 104 -15.28 2.53 -2.03
C PHE A 104 -13.87 2.89 -1.56
N ASP A 105 -12.97 1.91 -1.61
CA ASP A 105 -11.58 2.06 -1.16
C ASP A 105 -10.58 2.05 -2.33
N VAL A 106 -10.92 1.40 -3.45
CA VAL A 106 -10.08 1.29 -4.65
C VAL A 106 -10.92 1.52 -5.89
N ILE A 107 -10.36 2.26 -6.86
CA ILE A 107 -10.92 2.41 -8.20
C ILE A 107 -10.06 1.64 -9.19
N ILE A 108 -10.70 0.79 -9.99
CA ILE A 108 -10.11 0.13 -11.15
C ILE A 108 -10.79 0.69 -12.40
N ALA A 109 -10.03 0.93 -13.45
CA ALA A 109 -10.55 1.51 -14.67
C ALA A 109 -9.96 0.83 -15.91
N THR A 110 -10.77 0.71 -16.94
CA THR A 110 -10.26 0.42 -18.28
C THR A 110 -9.69 1.70 -18.92
N PRO A 111 -8.69 1.60 -19.81
CA PRO A 111 -8.04 2.77 -20.40
C PRO A 111 -9.00 3.74 -21.10
N ASP A 112 -10.06 3.22 -21.72
CA ASP A 112 -11.12 3.99 -22.39
C ASP A 112 -11.93 4.87 -21.43
N MET A 113 -12.08 4.45 -20.15
CA MET A 113 -12.79 5.21 -19.13
C MET A 113 -11.95 6.31 -18.48
N MET A 114 -10.64 6.36 -18.74
CA MET A 114 -9.76 7.37 -18.15
C MET A 114 -10.11 8.81 -18.57
N GLY A 115 -10.74 8.99 -19.74
CA GLY A 115 -11.25 10.31 -20.16
C GLY A 115 -12.36 10.85 -19.25
N VAL A 116 -13.22 9.97 -18.74
CA VAL A 116 -14.30 10.30 -17.79
C VAL A 116 -13.72 10.54 -16.40
N ILE A 117 -12.86 9.63 -15.91
CA ILE A 117 -12.24 9.69 -14.58
C ILE A 117 -11.29 10.88 -14.47
N GLY A 118 -10.64 11.28 -15.56
CA GLY A 118 -9.73 12.43 -15.60
C GLY A 118 -10.40 13.73 -15.14
N ARG A 119 -11.71 13.89 -15.41
CA ARG A 119 -12.51 15.05 -14.95
C ARG A 119 -12.66 15.06 -13.43
N LEU A 120 -12.60 13.89 -12.78
CA LEU A 120 -12.67 13.72 -11.32
C LEU A 120 -11.30 13.86 -10.65
N GLY A 121 -10.22 14.09 -11.39
CA GLY A 121 -8.86 14.13 -10.87
C GLY A 121 -8.64 15.11 -9.72
N LYS A 122 -9.34 16.27 -9.74
CA LYS A 122 -9.30 17.26 -8.67
C LYS A 122 -9.93 16.76 -7.36
N ILE A 123 -10.84 15.79 -7.44
CA ILE A 123 -11.56 15.20 -6.30
C ILE A 123 -10.85 13.93 -5.83
N LEU A 124 -10.53 13.04 -6.76
CA LEU A 124 -9.93 11.72 -6.47
C LEU A 124 -8.43 11.81 -6.13
N GLY A 125 -7.71 12.77 -6.74
CA GLY A 125 -6.27 12.93 -6.54
C GLY A 125 -5.86 13.18 -5.08
N PRO A 126 -6.42 14.19 -4.39
CA PRO A 126 -6.12 14.46 -2.98
C PRO A 126 -6.48 13.31 -2.04
N LYS A 127 -7.48 12.50 -2.40
CA LYS A 127 -7.91 11.32 -1.62
C LYS A 127 -7.07 10.07 -1.89
N GLY A 128 -6.14 10.11 -2.87
CA GLY A 128 -5.34 8.94 -3.24
C GLY A 128 -6.12 7.87 -4.01
N LEU A 129 -7.32 8.19 -4.51
CA LEU A 129 -8.22 7.23 -5.18
C LEU A 129 -8.08 7.25 -6.72
N MET A 130 -7.19 8.08 -7.27
CA MET A 130 -7.02 8.21 -8.71
C MET A 130 -6.35 6.95 -9.30
N PRO A 131 -6.99 6.25 -10.26
CA PRO A 131 -6.38 5.08 -10.90
C PRO A 131 -5.07 5.43 -11.60
N ASN A 132 -4.11 4.49 -11.57
CA ASN A 132 -2.79 4.68 -12.16
C ASN A 132 -2.30 3.40 -12.85
N PRO A 133 -1.77 3.48 -14.08
CA PRO A 133 -1.18 2.32 -14.77
C PRO A 133 -0.01 1.69 -14.00
N LYS A 134 0.83 2.49 -13.34
CA LYS A 134 1.97 1.97 -12.56
C LYS A 134 1.55 1.16 -11.33
N ALA A 135 0.38 1.44 -10.76
CA ALA A 135 -0.21 0.66 -9.69
C ALA A 135 -1.03 -0.54 -10.22
N GLY A 136 -1.20 -0.64 -11.54
CA GLY A 136 -2.00 -1.69 -12.17
C GLY A 136 -3.51 -1.55 -11.89
N THR A 137 -3.97 -0.34 -11.58
CA THR A 137 -5.39 -0.01 -11.41
C THR A 137 -6.02 0.53 -12.69
N VAL A 138 -5.22 0.79 -13.73
CA VAL A 138 -5.68 1.03 -15.10
C VAL A 138 -5.25 -0.16 -15.95
N THR A 139 -6.20 -1.01 -16.34
CA THR A 139 -5.92 -2.25 -17.05
C THR A 139 -7.11 -2.69 -17.91
N THR A 140 -6.85 -3.48 -18.94
CA THR A 140 -7.86 -4.19 -19.72
C THR A 140 -8.32 -5.48 -19.05
N ASP A 141 -7.46 -6.10 -18.22
CA ASP A 141 -7.79 -7.29 -17.44
C ASP A 141 -8.38 -6.89 -16.08
N VAL A 142 -9.66 -6.57 -16.13
CA VAL A 142 -10.41 -6.07 -14.96
C VAL A 142 -10.59 -7.15 -13.91
N ALA A 143 -10.85 -8.40 -14.32
CA ALA A 143 -11.08 -9.51 -13.40
C ALA A 143 -9.86 -9.77 -12.51
N ARG A 144 -8.67 -9.82 -13.10
CA ARG A 144 -7.42 -9.97 -12.37
C ARG A 144 -7.17 -8.81 -11.42
N ALA A 145 -7.40 -7.57 -11.87
CA ALA A 145 -7.19 -6.39 -11.03
C ALA A 145 -8.11 -6.36 -9.80
N VAL A 146 -9.38 -6.80 -9.95
CA VAL A 146 -10.32 -6.93 -8.83
C VAL A 146 -9.88 -8.00 -7.85
N ASN A 147 -9.47 -9.18 -8.35
CA ASN A 147 -8.96 -10.25 -7.51
C ASN A 147 -7.71 -9.82 -6.74
N ASP A 148 -6.74 -9.18 -7.40
CA ASP A 148 -5.53 -8.64 -6.77
C ASP A 148 -5.88 -7.63 -5.68
N ALA A 149 -6.80 -6.69 -5.95
CA ALA A 149 -7.22 -5.69 -4.98
C ALA A 149 -7.86 -6.34 -3.73
N LYS A 150 -8.71 -7.34 -3.92
CA LYS A 150 -9.34 -8.09 -2.82
C LYS A 150 -8.36 -9.03 -2.10
N ALA A 151 -7.33 -9.52 -2.79
CA ALA A 151 -6.26 -10.31 -2.18
C ALA A 151 -5.31 -9.47 -1.29
N GLY A 152 -5.44 -8.14 -1.28
CA GLY A 152 -4.63 -7.27 -0.46
C GLY A 152 -3.49 -6.59 -1.22
N LYS A 153 -3.72 -6.23 -2.47
CA LYS A 153 -2.81 -5.38 -3.24
C LYS A 153 -2.74 -4.00 -2.60
N ILE A 154 -1.52 -3.58 -2.27
CA ILE A 154 -1.25 -2.23 -1.77
C ILE A 154 -0.42 -1.46 -2.79
N GLU A 155 -0.66 -0.15 -2.86
CA GLU A 155 0.16 0.78 -3.60
C GLU A 155 1.16 1.44 -2.66
N TYR A 156 2.42 1.54 -3.09
CA TYR A 156 3.43 2.32 -2.39
C TYR A 156 3.92 3.47 -3.26
N ARG A 157 4.14 4.61 -2.62
CA ARG A 157 4.61 5.83 -3.27
C ARG A 157 5.56 6.58 -2.36
N LEU A 158 6.65 7.06 -2.95
CA LEU A 158 7.59 7.96 -2.27
C LEU A 158 6.93 9.31 -1.99
N ASP A 159 7.04 9.79 -0.76
CA ASP A 159 6.60 11.12 -0.36
C ASP A 159 7.68 12.20 -0.63
N LYS A 160 7.37 13.44 -0.29
CA LYS A 160 8.30 14.58 -0.45
C LYS A 160 9.51 14.52 0.50
N THR A 161 9.44 13.71 1.55
CA THR A 161 10.51 13.50 2.54
C THR A 161 11.35 12.27 2.25
N ASN A 162 11.12 11.65 1.08
CA ASN A 162 11.78 10.43 0.62
C ASN A 162 11.47 9.20 1.48
N ILE A 163 10.24 9.13 2.01
CA ILE A 163 9.77 8.01 2.82
C ILE A 163 8.59 7.33 2.10
N ILE A 164 8.56 6.02 2.16
CA ILE A 164 7.41 5.19 1.79
C ILE A 164 6.70 4.77 3.07
N HIS A 165 5.40 4.96 3.12
CA HIS A 165 4.52 4.56 4.22
C HIS A 165 3.50 3.56 3.70
N CYS A 166 3.48 2.34 4.26
CA CYS A 166 2.56 1.28 3.82
C CYS A 166 2.06 0.44 4.99
N PRO A 167 0.79 0.03 4.98
CA PRO A 167 0.28 -0.98 5.90
C PRO A 167 0.81 -2.36 5.52
N ILE A 168 1.16 -3.18 6.51
CA ILE A 168 1.57 -4.58 6.32
C ILE A 168 0.61 -5.58 6.95
N GLY A 169 -0.41 -5.12 7.65
CA GLY A 169 -1.45 -5.96 8.25
C GLY A 169 -2.05 -5.36 9.50
N LYS A 170 -2.74 -6.19 10.26
CA LYS A 170 -3.39 -5.84 11.52
C LYS A 170 -2.62 -6.40 12.72
N ALA A 171 -2.77 -5.76 13.88
CA ALA A 171 -2.17 -6.23 15.13
C ALA A 171 -2.66 -7.63 15.52
N SER A 172 -3.89 -8.00 15.10
CA SER A 172 -4.47 -9.34 15.26
C SER A 172 -3.76 -10.42 14.44
N PHE A 173 -2.97 -10.06 13.43
CA PHE A 173 -2.23 -11.03 12.61
C PHE A 173 -1.15 -11.72 13.45
N GLY A 174 -0.86 -13.00 13.10
CA GLY A 174 0.31 -13.70 13.62
C GLY A 174 1.61 -13.00 13.20
N GLN A 175 2.66 -13.14 14.02
CA GLN A 175 3.97 -12.54 13.74
C GLN A 175 4.53 -13.01 12.38
N GLU A 176 4.38 -14.30 12.06
CA GLU A 176 4.82 -14.89 10.80
C GLU A 176 4.18 -14.22 9.59
N LYS A 177 2.84 -14.04 9.61
CA LYS A 177 2.11 -13.38 8.52
C LYS A 177 2.54 -11.94 8.31
N LEU A 178 2.80 -11.20 9.39
CA LEU A 178 3.31 -9.83 9.32
C LEU A 178 4.73 -9.79 8.77
N LEU A 179 5.58 -10.76 9.13
CA LEU A 179 6.95 -10.87 8.65
C LEU A 179 6.99 -11.21 7.15
N GLU A 180 6.13 -12.12 6.69
CA GLU A 180 5.99 -12.45 5.27
C GLU A 180 5.54 -11.22 4.45
N ASN A 181 4.53 -10.50 4.91
CA ASN A 181 4.06 -9.27 4.29
C ASN A 181 5.14 -8.18 4.27
N PHE A 182 5.87 -8.04 5.38
CA PHE A 182 7.01 -7.13 5.49
C PHE A 182 8.10 -7.44 4.46
N ASN A 183 8.50 -8.70 4.35
CA ASN A 183 9.52 -9.14 3.39
C ASN A 183 9.04 -8.93 1.95
N ALA A 184 7.82 -9.33 1.61
CA ALA A 184 7.24 -9.16 0.27
C ALA A 184 7.23 -7.68 -0.17
N LEU A 185 6.85 -6.77 0.73
CA LEU A 185 6.85 -5.33 0.44
C LEU A 185 8.27 -4.79 0.27
N LEU A 186 9.21 -5.17 1.15
CA LEU A 186 10.60 -4.73 1.05
C LEU A 186 11.29 -5.23 -0.20
N ASP A 187 11.07 -6.47 -0.59
CA ASP A 187 11.58 -7.04 -1.84
C ASP A 187 11.07 -6.26 -3.06
N ALA A 188 9.78 -5.87 -3.05
CA ALA A 188 9.22 -5.04 -4.11
C ALA A 188 9.88 -3.66 -4.16
N ILE A 189 10.12 -3.03 -3.00
CA ILE A 189 10.80 -1.73 -2.91
C ILE A 189 12.25 -1.85 -3.38
N ILE A 190 12.98 -2.90 -2.98
CA ILE A 190 14.36 -3.14 -3.39
C ILE A 190 14.46 -3.33 -4.92
N LYS A 191 13.54 -4.11 -5.50
CA LYS A 191 13.47 -4.32 -6.97
C LYS A 191 13.15 -3.03 -7.73
N ALA A 192 12.42 -2.11 -7.09
CA ALA A 192 12.09 -0.80 -7.67
C ALA A 192 13.20 0.25 -7.55
N LYS A 193 14.42 -0.14 -7.13
CA LYS A 193 15.57 0.77 -7.02
C LYS A 193 15.86 1.46 -8.35
N PRO A 194 15.85 2.80 -8.40
CA PRO A 194 16.21 3.54 -9.62
C PRO A 194 17.66 3.28 -10.05
N ALA A 195 17.89 3.05 -11.34
CA ALA A 195 19.23 2.86 -11.88
C ALA A 195 20.15 4.09 -11.72
N ALA A 196 19.56 5.28 -11.71
CA ALA A 196 20.28 6.54 -11.51
C ALA A 196 20.82 6.74 -10.09
N LEU A 197 20.37 5.93 -9.12
CA LEU A 197 20.76 6.10 -7.73
C LEU A 197 22.20 5.64 -7.47
N LYS A 198 23.02 6.58 -7.01
CA LYS A 198 24.37 6.32 -6.48
C LYS A 198 24.33 6.30 -4.96
N GLY A 199 24.90 5.25 -4.34
CA GLY A 199 24.98 5.12 -2.88
C GLY A 199 23.90 4.25 -2.23
N GLN A 200 23.69 4.45 -0.93
CA GLN A 200 22.80 3.63 -0.12
C GLN A 200 21.32 3.92 -0.45
N TYR A 201 20.58 2.89 -0.86
CA TYR A 201 19.19 2.99 -1.22
C TYR A 201 18.25 3.05 -0.01
N ILE A 202 18.33 2.09 0.91
CA ILE A 202 17.54 2.08 2.14
C ILE A 202 18.36 2.76 3.26
N LYS A 203 17.91 3.93 3.71
CA LYS A 203 18.58 4.68 4.80
C LYS A 203 18.11 4.25 6.18
N SER A 204 16.81 4.05 6.35
CA SER A 204 16.24 3.58 7.61
C SER A 204 14.92 2.88 7.36
N VAL A 205 14.60 1.93 8.23
CA VAL A 205 13.32 1.23 8.26
C VAL A 205 12.77 1.31 9.69
N ALA A 206 11.48 1.56 9.80
CA ALA A 206 10.78 1.51 11.08
C ALA A 206 9.40 0.89 10.88
N VAL A 207 8.90 0.23 11.91
CA VAL A 207 7.53 -0.28 11.98
C VAL A 207 6.82 0.34 13.16
N ALA A 208 5.52 0.57 13.03
CA ALA A 208 4.68 1.13 14.09
C ALA A 208 3.28 0.56 14.01
N SER A 209 2.58 0.50 15.13
CA SER A 209 1.13 0.38 15.16
C SER A 209 0.47 1.76 15.12
N THR A 210 -0.82 1.83 14.78
CA THR A 210 -1.55 3.09 14.61
C THR A 210 -1.36 4.08 15.76
N MET A 211 -1.38 3.61 17.00
CA MET A 211 -1.23 4.44 18.20
C MET A 211 0.06 4.18 18.98
N GLY A 212 0.90 3.25 18.49
CA GLY A 212 2.12 2.83 19.14
C GLY A 212 3.34 3.66 18.76
N PRO A 213 4.45 3.47 19.49
CA PRO A 213 5.74 4.07 19.15
C PRO A 213 6.35 3.40 17.93
N GLY A 214 7.16 4.15 17.17
CA GLY A 214 7.95 3.61 16.07
C GLY A 214 9.13 2.77 16.59
N VAL A 215 9.29 1.56 16.06
CA VAL A 215 10.38 0.63 16.33
C VAL A 215 11.34 0.61 15.16
N ARG A 216 12.60 0.92 15.37
CA ARG A 216 13.62 0.98 14.32
C ARG A 216 14.14 -0.41 13.99
N ILE A 217 14.26 -0.70 12.70
CA ILE A 217 14.81 -1.96 12.19
C ILE A 217 16.19 -1.69 11.59
N ASN A 218 17.10 -2.64 11.77
CA ASN A 218 18.43 -2.58 11.17
C ASN A 218 18.32 -2.72 9.63
N PRO A 219 18.66 -1.67 8.86
CA PRO A 219 18.51 -1.68 7.40
C PRO A 219 19.45 -2.69 6.70
N ASN A 220 20.52 -3.13 7.38
CA ASN A 220 21.46 -4.11 6.83
C ASN A 220 20.93 -5.56 6.92
N LYS A 221 19.94 -5.81 7.77
CA LYS A 221 19.27 -7.12 7.91
C LYS A 221 18.00 -7.25 7.11
N VAL A 222 17.67 -6.22 6.33
CA VAL A 222 16.50 -6.16 5.46
C VAL A 222 16.87 -6.67 4.08
N GLY A 223 16.12 -7.62 3.52
CA GLY A 223 16.35 -8.20 2.18
C GLY A 223 17.38 -9.35 2.12
N THR A 224 17.89 -9.82 3.26
CA THR A 224 18.80 -10.98 3.32
C THR A 224 18.10 -12.33 3.49
N VAL A 225 16.77 -12.32 3.67
CA VAL A 225 15.98 -13.55 3.93
C VAL A 225 15.64 -14.33 2.64
N SER A 226 15.92 -13.79 1.45
CA SER A 226 15.62 -14.44 0.17
C SER A 226 16.77 -15.32 -0.37
N ALA A 227 17.78 -15.63 0.44
CA ALA A 227 18.96 -16.42 0.04
C ALA A 227 19.17 -17.65 0.95
N GLN A 228 18.08 -18.38 1.23
CA GLN A 228 18.16 -19.78 1.71
C GLN A 228 17.12 -20.64 1.02
#